data_ecf928b5254d78efb131cb02adafcc10
#
_entry.id   ecf928b5254d78efb131cb02adafcc10
#
_cell.length_a   1.000
_cell.length_b   1.000
_cell.length_c   1.000
_cell.angle_alpha   90.00
_cell.angle_beta   90.00
_cell.angle_gamma   90.00
#
_symmetry.space_group_name_H-M   'P 1'
#
loop_
_entity.id
_entity.type
_entity.pdbx_description
1 polymer ?
#
loop_
_entity_poly.entity_id
_entity_poly.type
_entity_poly.pdbx_seq_one_letter_code
_entity_poly.pdbx_strand_id
1 'polypeptide(L)'
;MTGSVSGEEGLSEKAYRLGVEYEKRYHNCAFSTVKALSDALNLGWDWPIDKVYGLAGGVGLTGEGSCGALSGGALILTLLCSPEMRYESISREERYKVYGIVSELAKKFQMEYGGCTCRRVQEKVLGRSFNLWDPEEHEGFVKAGGHEDDKCPSVVGNSAKWVVEILSANNYFEDKRG
;
A
#
# COMPACT_ATOMS: atom_id res chain seq x y z
N MET A 1 1.71 -35.99 -23.37
CA MET A 1 1.56 -35.75 -21.91
C MET A 1 2.31 -34.45 -21.61
N THR A 2 1.61 -33.34 -21.68
CA THR A 2 2.17 -32.01 -21.38
C THR A 2 1.86 -31.71 -19.92
N GLY A 3 2.86 -31.89 -19.07
CA GLY A 3 2.78 -31.49 -17.66
C GLY A 3 2.64 -29.97 -17.58
N SER A 4 1.52 -29.51 -17.03
CA SER A 4 1.36 -28.13 -16.62
C SER A 4 2.34 -27.84 -15.48
N VAL A 5 3.37 -27.05 -15.77
CA VAL A 5 4.20 -26.43 -14.74
C VAL A 5 3.26 -25.43 -14.06
N SER A 6 2.78 -25.77 -12.86
CA SER A 6 2.19 -24.80 -11.94
C SER A 6 3.32 -23.87 -11.52
N GLY A 7 3.49 -22.75 -12.24
CA GLY A 7 4.45 -21.73 -11.86
C GLY A 7 4.09 -21.21 -10.46
N GLU A 8 5.04 -21.23 -9.54
CA GLU A 8 4.88 -20.59 -8.25
C GLU A 8 4.54 -19.11 -8.47
N GLU A 9 3.49 -18.63 -7.80
CA GLU A 9 3.07 -17.23 -7.86
C GLU A 9 4.21 -16.33 -7.39
N GLY A 10 4.63 -15.36 -8.22
CA GLY A 10 5.69 -14.42 -7.84
C GLY A 10 5.30 -13.60 -6.60
N LEU A 11 6.28 -13.22 -5.78
CA LEU A 11 6.04 -12.51 -4.52
C LEU A 11 5.25 -11.21 -4.71
N SER A 12 5.51 -10.46 -5.77
CA SER A 12 4.79 -9.23 -6.09
C SER A 12 3.33 -9.50 -6.46
N GLU A 13 3.05 -10.56 -7.21
CA GLU A 13 1.68 -10.96 -7.55
C GLU A 13 0.92 -11.46 -6.33
N LYS A 14 1.58 -12.22 -5.45
CA LYS A 14 1.02 -12.62 -4.15
C LYS A 14 0.62 -11.39 -3.33
N ALA A 15 1.49 -10.39 -3.24
CA ALA A 15 1.21 -9.15 -2.51
C ALA A 15 0.02 -8.40 -3.13
N TYR A 16 -0.06 -8.31 -4.46
CA TYR A 16 -1.22 -7.73 -5.16
C TYR A 16 -2.52 -8.44 -4.79
N ARG A 17 -2.57 -9.74 -4.95
CA ARG A 17 -3.77 -10.54 -4.68
C ARG A 17 -4.25 -10.41 -3.23
N LEU A 18 -3.32 -10.50 -2.27
CA LEU A 18 -3.64 -10.28 -0.85
C LEU A 18 -4.15 -8.86 -0.58
N GLY A 19 -3.58 -7.86 -1.24
CA GLY A 19 -4.04 -6.47 -1.13
C GLY A 19 -5.49 -6.29 -1.58
N VAL A 20 -5.84 -6.84 -2.75
CA VAL A 20 -7.21 -6.83 -3.26
C VAL A 20 -8.16 -7.57 -2.31
N GLU A 21 -7.80 -8.80 -1.91
CA GLU A 21 -8.60 -9.62 -1.01
C GLU A 21 -8.87 -8.91 0.32
N TYR A 22 -7.84 -8.34 0.93
CA TYR A 22 -7.97 -7.71 2.25
C TYR A 22 -8.73 -6.39 2.19
N GLU A 23 -8.59 -5.59 1.13
CA GLU A 23 -9.39 -4.37 1.01
C GLU A 23 -10.88 -4.69 0.83
N LYS A 24 -11.23 -5.68 0.04
CA LYS A 24 -12.62 -6.18 -0.07
C LYS A 24 -13.18 -6.68 1.25
N ARG A 25 -12.31 -7.25 2.10
CA ARG A 25 -12.73 -7.83 3.39
C ARG A 25 -12.81 -6.80 4.51
N TYR A 26 -11.85 -5.87 4.57
CA TYR A 26 -11.69 -4.98 5.73
C TYR A 26 -12.11 -3.54 5.45
N HIS A 27 -12.27 -3.14 4.19
CA HIS A 27 -12.66 -1.81 3.76
C HIS A 27 -11.80 -0.70 4.40
N ASN A 28 -10.49 -0.95 4.52
CA ASN A 28 -9.53 -0.02 5.12
C ASN A 28 -8.19 -0.09 4.42
N CYS A 29 -7.99 0.79 3.45
CA CYS A 29 -6.86 0.74 2.53
C CYS A 29 -5.47 0.79 3.20
N ALA A 30 -5.33 1.48 4.33
CA ALA A 30 -4.07 1.52 5.05
C ALA A 30 -3.77 0.19 5.76
N PHE A 31 -4.74 -0.33 6.51
CA PHE A 31 -4.62 -1.61 7.19
C PHE A 31 -4.44 -2.76 6.20
N SER A 32 -5.26 -2.81 5.15
CA SER A 32 -5.22 -3.86 4.12
C SER A 32 -3.87 -3.93 3.42
N THR A 33 -3.26 -2.76 3.10
CA THR A 33 -1.93 -2.71 2.50
C THR A 33 -0.85 -3.26 3.45
N VAL A 34 -0.86 -2.79 4.70
CA VAL A 34 0.14 -3.23 5.69
C VAL A 34 0.00 -4.73 5.96
N LYS A 35 -1.25 -5.21 6.14
CA LYS A 35 -1.51 -6.63 6.36
C LYS A 35 -1.10 -7.49 5.15
N ALA A 36 -1.44 -7.08 3.94
CA ALA A 36 -1.07 -7.80 2.72
C ALA A 36 0.44 -7.96 2.59
N LEU A 37 1.18 -6.88 2.84
CA LEU A 37 2.64 -6.90 2.83
C LEU A 37 3.23 -7.73 3.97
N SER A 38 2.67 -7.62 5.18
CA SER A 38 3.10 -8.45 6.32
C SER A 38 2.98 -9.94 6.01
N ASP A 39 1.84 -10.37 5.45
CA ASP A 39 1.59 -11.77 5.14
C ASP A 39 2.37 -12.23 3.89
N ALA A 40 2.48 -11.38 2.86
CA ALA A 40 3.24 -11.71 1.66
C ALA A 40 4.73 -11.92 1.96
N LEU A 41 5.30 -11.04 2.77
CA LEU A 41 6.72 -11.03 3.14
C LEU A 41 7.05 -11.86 4.38
N ASN A 42 6.02 -12.45 5.02
CA ASN A 42 6.16 -13.24 6.25
C ASN A 42 6.93 -12.50 7.35
N LEU A 43 6.54 -11.24 7.64
CA LEU A 43 7.31 -10.37 8.53
C LEU A 43 7.23 -10.75 10.00
N GLY A 44 6.18 -11.47 10.43
CA GLY A 44 6.04 -12.00 11.80
C GLY A 44 6.06 -10.94 12.90
N TRP A 45 5.59 -9.73 12.60
CA TRP A 45 5.65 -8.61 13.53
C TRP A 45 4.60 -8.69 14.63
N ASP A 46 5.04 -8.52 15.88
CA ASP A 46 4.18 -8.41 17.08
C ASP A 46 3.67 -6.99 17.33
N TRP A 47 4.00 -6.02 16.48
CA TRP A 47 3.53 -4.67 16.69
C TRP A 47 2.10 -4.46 16.15
N PRO A 48 1.33 -3.52 16.72
CA PRO A 48 -0.09 -3.40 16.44
C PRO A 48 -0.37 -2.80 15.06
N ILE A 49 -0.16 -3.58 13.98
CA ILE A 49 -0.42 -3.18 12.58
C ILE A 49 -1.88 -2.75 12.37
N ASP A 50 -2.79 -3.22 13.18
CA ASP A 50 -4.20 -2.82 13.19
C ASP A 50 -4.38 -1.33 13.56
N LYS A 51 -3.41 -0.68 14.22
CA LYS A 51 -3.51 0.74 14.61
C LYS A 51 -3.27 1.72 13.44
N VAL A 52 -2.87 1.25 12.27
CA VAL A 52 -2.71 2.11 11.08
C VAL A 52 -4.05 2.51 10.43
N TYR A 53 -5.17 1.96 10.88
CA TYR A 53 -6.49 2.19 10.27
C TYR A 53 -6.88 3.68 10.16
N GLY A 54 -6.40 4.53 11.05
CA GLY A 54 -6.62 5.98 11.01
C GLY A 54 -6.00 6.69 9.80
N LEU A 55 -5.09 6.03 9.06
CA LEU A 55 -4.50 6.57 7.84
C LEU A 55 -5.38 6.36 6.59
N ALA A 56 -6.48 5.61 6.72
CA ALA A 56 -7.39 5.34 5.61
C ALA A 56 -8.11 6.61 5.11
N GLY A 57 -8.53 6.56 3.84
CA GLY A 57 -9.37 7.59 3.25
C GLY A 57 -8.75 8.99 3.22
N GLY A 58 -7.43 9.09 3.12
CA GLY A 58 -6.72 10.38 3.12
C GLY A 58 -6.56 10.96 4.52
N VAL A 59 -6.16 10.11 5.46
CA VAL A 59 -6.01 10.39 6.89
C VAL A 59 -7.36 10.74 7.54
N GLY A 60 -7.92 9.78 8.26
CA GLY A 60 -9.21 9.95 8.95
C GLY A 60 -10.38 10.23 8.00
N LEU A 61 -10.40 9.64 6.83
CA LEU A 61 -11.46 9.74 5.82
C LEU A 61 -11.69 11.16 5.25
N THR A 62 -10.71 12.06 5.38
CA THR A 62 -10.84 13.47 4.93
C THR A 62 -10.80 13.64 3.41
N GLY A 63 -10.26 12.66 2.68
CA GLY A 63 -9.98 12.76 1.25
C GLY A 63 -8.74 13.59 0.89
N GLU A 64 -8.32 14.50 1.78
CA GLU A 64 -7.30 15.52 1.51
C GLU A 64 -5.86 15.02 1.72
N GLY A 65 -5.67 14.07 2.63
CA GLY A 65 -4.37 13.48 2.88
C GLY A 65 -3.99 12.40 1.87
N SER A 66 -2.82 11.81 2.08
CA SER A 66 -2.32 10.69 1.27
C SER A 66 -3.30 9.52 1.26
N CYS A 67 -3.44 8.86 0.10
CA CYS A 67 -4.18 7.60 0.01
C CYS A 67 -3.64 6.60 1.05
N GLY A 68 -4.53 5.91 1.77
CA GLY A 68 -4.14 4.96 2.81
C GLY A 68 -3.29 3.80 2.28
N ALA A 69 -3.50 3.38 1.05
CA ALA A 69 -2.66 2.38 0.40
C ALA A 69 -1.21 2.88 0.20
N LEU A 70 -1.05 4.16 -0.19
CA LEU A 70 0.28 4.79 -0.26
C LEU A 70 0.91 4.91 1.13
N SER A 71 0.14 5.38 2.13
CA SER A 71 0.66 5.56 3.50
C SER A 71 1.07 4.22 4.12
N GLY A 72 0.28 3.17 3.93
CA GLY A 72 0.59 1.82 4.39
C GLY A 72 1.85 1.25 3.73
N GLY A 73 1.97 1.39 2.40
CA GLY A 73 3.15 0.97 1.65
C GLY A 73 4.42 1.74 2.06
N ALA A 74 4.30 3.07 2.23
CA ALA A 74 5.40 3.92 2.69
C ALA A 74 5.89 3.53 4.09
N LEU A 75 4.96 3.18 4.99
CA LEU A 75 5.31 2.69 6.32
C LEU A 75 6.13 1.40 6.24
N ILE A 76 5.68 0.42 5.44
CA ILE A 76 6.40 -0.85 5.27
C ILE A 76 7.79 -0.62 4.68
N LEU A 77 7.93 0.19 3.62
CA LEU A 77 9.23 0.54 3.06
C LEU A 77 10.15 1.18 4.11
N THR A 78 9.61 2.11 4.90
CA THR A 78 10.37 2.76 5.95
C THR A 78 10.86 1.75 6.99
N LEU A 79 9.98 0.89 7.48
CA LEU A 79 10.32 -0.11 8.50
C LEU A 79 11.38 -1.12 8.02
N LEU A 80 11.30 -1.53 6.76
CA LEU A 80 12.21 -2.54 6.22
C LEU A 80 13.56 -1.97 5.77
N CYS A 81 13.57 -0.73 5.29
CA CYS A 81 14.78 -0.10 4.74
C CYS A 81 15.49 0.83 5.73
N SER A 82 14.91 1.10 6.91
CA SER A 82 15.58 1.90 7.93
C SER A 82 16.61 1.08 8.71
N PRO A 83 17.71 1.71 9.16
CA PRO A 83 18.64 1.08 10.10
C PRO A 83 17.93 0.70 11.42
N GLU A 84 18.39 -0.40 12.05
CA GLU A 84 17.92 -0.83 13.36
C GLU A 84 18.50 0.03 14.49
N MET A 85 18.18 1.31 14.48
CA MET A 85 18.63 2.26 15.51
C MET A 85 17.58 3.34 15.77
N ARG A 86 17.78 4.09 16.88
CA ARG A 86 16.89 5.20 17.19
C ARG A 86 17.02 6.32 16.14
N TYR A 87 15.91 7.00 15.84
CA TYR A 87 15.86 8.08 14.85
C TYR A 87 16.95 9.14 15.07
N GLU A 88 17.22 9.51 16.32
CA GLU A 88 18.24 10.51 16.67
C GLU A 88 19.67 10.09 16.25
N SER A 89 19.91 8.79 16.12
CA SER A 89 21.21 8.22 15.73
C SER A 89 21.31 7.99 14.22
N ILE A 90 20.21 8.06 13.46
CA ILE A 90 20.22 7.88 12.01
C ILE A 90 20.83 9.10 11.34
N SER A 91 21.91 8.91 10.60
CA SER A 91 22.57 9.99 9.87
C SER A 91 21.64 10.63 8.81
N ARG A 92 21.96 11.86 8.39
CA ARG A 92 21.24 12.52 7.31
C ARG A 92 21.28 11.69 6.03
N GLU A 93 22.42 11.11 5.71
CA GLU A 93 22.60 10.30 4.50
C GLU A 93 21.68 9.07 4.51
N GLU A 94 21.64 8.32 5.60
CA GLU A 94 20.77 7.16 5.76
C GLU A 94 19.28 7.52 5.64
N ARG A 95 18.86 8.63 6.26
CA ARG A 95 17.49 9.12 6.12
C ARG A 95 17.14 9.44 4.66
N TYR A 96 18.06 10.09 3.92
CA TYR A 96 17.83 10.43 2.51
C TYR A 96 17.79 9.21 1.61
N LYS A 97 18.52 8.12 1.92
CA LYS A 97 18.37 6.83 1.23
C LYS A 97 16.94 6.29 1.40
N VAL A 98 16.43 6.26 2.63
CA VAL A 98 15.05 5.80 2.91
C VAL A 98 14.02 6.70 2.24
N TYR A 99 14.17 8.03 2.31
CA TYR A 99 13.28 8.98 1.60
C TYR A 99 13.28 8.73 0.09
N GLY A 100 14.45 8.43 -0.50
CA GLY A 100 14.58 8.07 -1.90
C GLY A 100 13.72 6.85 -2.24
N ILE A 101 13.86 5.76 -1.51
CA ILE A 101 13.11 4.52 -1.68
C ILE A 101 11.59 4.76 -1.54
N VAL A 102 11.17 5.45 -0.49
CA VAL A 102 9.74 5.76 -0.27
C VAL A 102 9.19 6.66 -1.38
N SER A 103 10.01 7.59 -1.91
CA SER A 103 9.58 8.47 -3.00
C SER A 103 9.29 7.72 -4.31
N GLU A 104 9.88 6.54 -4.52
CA GLU A 104 9.58 5.71 -5.69
C GLU A 104 8.13 5.24 -5.69
N LEU A 105 7.59 4.87 -4.53
CA LEU A 105 6.18 4.51 -4.39
C LEU A 105 5.26 5.70 -4.68
N ALA A 106 5.58 6.88 -4.15
CA ALA A 106 4.81 8.10 -4.42
C ALA A 106 4.83 8.47 -5.91
N LYS A 107 5.96 8.28 -6.60
CA LYS A 107 6.05 8.48 -8.07
C LYS A 107 5.16 7.51 -8.83
N LYS A 108 5.10 6.22 -8.44
CA LYS A 108 4.18 5.25 -9.05
C LYS A 108 2.72 5.68 -8.87
N PHE A 109 2.32 6.16 -7.68
CA PHE A 109 0.98 6.72 -7.46
C PHE A 109 0.71 7.95 -8.34
N GLN A 110 1.66 8.89 -8.44
CA GLN A 110 1.53 10.07 -9.29
C GLN A 110 1.34 9.69 -10.77
N MET A 111 2.07 8.69 -11.25
CA MET A 111 1.98 8.24 -12.65
C MET A 111 0.66 7.52 -12.94
N GLU A 112 0.22 6.64 -12.05
CA GLU A 112 -0.96 5.80 -12.26
C GLU A 112 -2.27 6.56 -11.99
N TYR A 113 -2.31 7.31 -10.88
CA TYR A 113 -3.55 7.94 -10.40
C TYR A 113 -3.60 9.46 -10.59
N GLY A 114 -2.54 10.08 -11.12
CA GLY A 114 -2.45 11.53 -11.29
C GLY A 114 -2.26 12.31 -9.98
N GLY A 115 -1.98 11.62 -8.88
CA GLY A 115 -1.73 12.22 -7.57
C GLY A 115 -1.65 11.21 -6.44
N CYS A 116 -1.30 11.70 -5.26
CA CYS A 116 -1.08 10.88 -4.07
C CYS A 116 -2.21 10.99 -3.04
N THR A 117 -3.10 11.97 -3.14
CA THR A 117 -4.21 12.16 -2.20
C THR A 117 -5.33 11.16 -2.46
N CYS A 118 -6.08 10.80 -1.41
CA CYS A 118 -7.23 9.92 -1.53
C CYS A 118 -8.24 10.46 -2.56
N ARG A 119 -8.52 11.76 -2.53
CA ARG A 119 -9.40 12.43 -3.50
C ARG A 119 -8.97 12.17 -4.94
N ARG A 120 -7.68 12.37 -5.28
CA ARG A 120 -7.16 12.16 -6.64
C ARG A 120 -7.24 10.71 -7.07
N VAL A 121 -6.94 9.78 -6.16
CA VAL A 121 -7.07 8.35 -6.43
C VAL A 121 -8.54 8.00 -6.70
N GLN A 122 -9.48 8.46 -5.88
CA GLN A 122 -10.91 8.25 -6.11
C GLN A 122 -11.37 8.83 -7.45
N GLU A 123 -11.00 10.08 -7.78
CA GLU A 123 -11.32 10.70 -9.06
C GLU A 123 -10.87 9.83 -10.25
N LYS A 124 -9.68 9.22 -10.14
CA LYS A 124 -9.16 8.34 -11.18
C LYS A 124 -9.92 7.02 -11.30
N VAL A 125 -10.20 6.33 -10.19
CA VAL A 125 -10.77 4.97 -10.23
C VAL A 125 -12.31 4.94 -10.20
N LEU A 126 -12.97 6.01 -9.70
CA LEU A 126 -14.42 6.11 -9.55
C LEU A 126 -15.04 7.22 -10.41
N GLY A 127 -14.23 8.06 -11.09
CA GLY A 127 -14.69 9.19 -11.87
C GLY A 127 -14.98 10.45 -11.05
N ARG A 128 -15.10 10.35 -9.73
CA ARG A 128 -15.23 11.47 -8.79
C ARG A 128 -14.72 11.08 -7.40
N SER A 129 -14.53 12.07 -6.54
CA SER A 129 -14.31 11.84 -5.11
C SER A 129 -15.62 11.90 -4.33
N PHE A 130 -15.61 11.27 -3.15
CA PHE A 130 -16.73 11.19 -2.23
C PHE A 130 -16.29 11.67 -0.84
N ASN A 131 -17.17 12.41 -0.15
CA ASN A 131 -16.99 12.71 1.26
C ASN A 131 -17.44 11.52 2.11
N LEU A 132 -16.48 10.71 2.56
CA LEU A 132 -16.77 9.48 3.30
C LEU A 132 -17.32 9.70 4.72
N TRP A 133 -17.34 10.95 5.21
CA TRP A 133 -18.01 11.34 6.46
C TRP A 133 -19.50 11.62 6.28
N ASP A 134 -19.93 11.92 5.07
CA ASP A 134 -21.33 12.12 4.76
C ASP A 134 -21.98 10.77 4.42
N PRO A 135 -23.07 10.37 5.11
CA PRO A 135 -23.70 9.06 4.89
C PRO A 135 -24.21 8.85 3.47
N GLU A 136 -24.72 9.88 2.80
CA GLU A 136 -25.26 9.78 1.43
C GLU A 136 -24.09 9.64 0.41
N GLU A 137 -23.02 10.40 0.61
CA GLU A 137 -21.81 10.31 -0.19
C GLU A 137 -21.10 8.96 0.01
N HIS A 138 -21.07 8.44 1.24
CA HIS A 138 -20.53 7.11 1.54
C HIS A 138 -21.38 6.01 0.83
N GLU A 139 -22.71 6.10 0.88
CA GLU A 139 -23.57 5.19 0.12
C GLU A 139 -23.32 5.33 -1.39
N GLY A 140 -23.13 6.55 -1.88
CA GLY A 140 -22.73 6.84 -3.25
C GLY A 140 -21.40 6.20 -3.64
N PHE A 141 -20.40 6.24 -2.76
CA PHE A 141 -19.12 5.55 -2.94
C PHE A 141 -19.29 4.04 -3.09
N VAL A 142 -20.11 3.42 -2.23
CA VAL A 142 -20.41 1.98 -2.31
C VAL A 142 -21.13 1.64 -3.62
N LYS A 143 -22.15 2.43 -4.00
CA LYS A 143 -22.90 2.25 -5.26
C LYS A 143 -22.01 2.44 -6.51
N ALA A 144 -21.01 3.29 -6.43
CA ALA A 144 -20.03 3.47 -7.51
C ALA A 144 -19.02 2.32 -7.59
N GLY A 145 -19.16 1.29 -6.76
CA GLY A 145 -18.30 0.13 -6.73
C GLY A 145 -16.97 0.35 -5.99
N GLY A 146 -16.93 1.28 -5.02
CA GLY A 146 -15.69 1.63 -4.31
C GLY A 146 -14.94 0.43 -3.73
N HIS A 147 -15.65 -0.66 -3.42
CA HIS A 147 -15.09 -1.92 -2.92
C HIS A 147 -15.00 -3.04 -3.98
N GLU A 148 -15.26 -2.74 -5.26
CA GLU A 148 -15.10 -3.70 -6.35
C GLU A 148 -13.64 -3.87 -6.76
N ASP A 149 -13.31 -5.03 -7.37
CA ASP A 149 -11.94 -5.47 -7.63
C ASP A 149 -11.08 -4.45 -8.38
N ASP A 150 -11.66 -3.75 -9.35
CA ASP A 150 -10.98 -2.78 -10.22
C ASP A 150 -10.93 -1.34 -9.65
N LYS A 151 -11.43 -1.11 -8.42
CA LYS A 151 -11.50 0.19 -7.76
C LYS A 151 -10.49 0.27 -6.59
N CYS A 152 -10.91 0.70 -5.40
CA CYS A 152 -10.00 0.81 -4.26
C CYS A 152 -9.23 -0.48 -3.92
N PRO A 153 -9.82 -1.69 -4.06
CA PRO A 153 -9.05 -2.92 -3.89
C PRO A 153 -7.87 -3.03 -4.84
N SER A 154 -8.01 -2.67 -6.13
CA SER A 154 -6.88 -2.66 -7.07
C SER A 154 -5.78 -1.67 -6.66
N VAL A 155 -6.15 -0.52 -6.06
CA VAL A 155 -5.18 0.47 -5.56
C VAL A 155 -4.34 -0.11 -4.42
N VAL A 156 -4.98 -0.85 -3.51
CA VAL A 156 -4.29 -1.56 -2.41
C VAL A 156 -3.39 -2.65 -2.97
N GLY A 157 -3.90 -3.45 -3.92
CA GLY A 157 -3.12 -4.48 -4.61
C GLY A 157 -1.89 -3.89 -5.32
N ASN A 158 -2.08 -2.83 -6.10
CA ASN A 158 -0.98 -2.14 -6.78
C ASN A 158 0.06 -1.60 -5.80
N SER A 159 -0.37 -0.97 -4.70
CA SER A 159 0.56 -0.49 -3.68
C SER A 159 1.39 -1.63 -3.10
N ALA A 160 0.76 -2.75 -2.72
CA ALA A 160 1.44 -3.91 -2.17
C ALA A 160 2.43 -4.53 -3.18
N LYS A 161 2.02 -4.69 -4.44
CA LYS A 161 2.89 -5.13 -5.53
C LYS A 161 4.10 -4.23 -5.70
N TRP A 162 3.87 -2.92 -5.82
CA TRP A 162 4.93 -1.94 -6.03
C TRP A 162 5.92 -1.87 -4.89
N VAL A 163 5.49 -2.05 -3.64
CA VAL A 163 6.40 -2.15 -2.49
C VAL A 163 7.36 -3.32 -2.66
N VAL A 164 6.87 -4.50 -3.05
CA VAL A 164 7.72 -5.68 -3.29
C VAL A 164 8.69 -5.44 -4.45
N GLU A 165 8.23 -4.83 -5.55
CA GLU A 165 9.09 -4.48 -6.68
C GLU A 165 10.20 -3.49 -6.28
N ILE A 166 9.87 -2.46 -5.49
CA ILE A 166 10.82 -1.46 -5.00
C ILE A 166 11.85 -2.12 -4.07
N LEU A 167 11.42 -2.99 -3.16
CA LEU A 167 12.33 -3.75 -2.29
C LEU A 167 13.28 -4.61 -3.12
N SER A 168 12.79 -5.29 -4.15
CA SER A 168 13.62 -6.10 -5.06
C SER A 168 14.63 -5.26 -5.82
N ALA A 169 14.20 -4.12 -6.37
CA ALA A 169 15.06 -3.23 -7.14
C ALA A 169 16.16 -2.56 -6.27
N ASN A 170 15.93 -2.45 -4.96
CA ASN A 170 16.89 -1.94 -3.99
C ASN A 170 17.67 -3.04 -3.25
N ASN A 171 17.73 -4.26 -3.79
CA ASN A 171 18.49 -5.42 -3.30
C ASN A 171 18.12 -5.91 -1.88
N TYR A 172 16.97 -5.50 -1.34
CA TYR A 172 16.55 -5.83 0.03
C TYR A 172 16.58 -7.33 0.33
N PHE A 173 16.20 -8.17 -0.64
CA PHE A 173 16.12 -9.62 -0.45
C PHE A 173 17.49 -10.32 -0.59
N GLU A 174 18.48 -9.67 -1.21
CA GLU A 174 19.84 -10.18 -1.35
C GLU A 174 20.61 -9.95 -0.05
N ASP A 175 20.49 -8.76 0.52
CA ASP A 175 21.18 -8.36 1.76
C ASP A 175 20.75 -9.20 2.98
N LYS A 176 19.54 -9.78 2.96
CA LYS A 176 19.03 -10.63 4.04
C LYS A 176 19.41 -12.11 3.92
N ARG A 177 20.11 -12.51 2.85
CA ARG A 177 20.57 -13.90 2.64
C ARG A 177 22.03 -14.12 3.01
N GLY A 178 22.77 -13.07 3.37
CA GLY A 178 24.16 -13.10 3.86
C GLY A 178 24.21 -13.06 5.37
#